data_8658747ddbe2b4379610af42f5086288
#
_entry.id   8658747ddbe2b4379610af42f5086288
#
_cell.length_a   1.000
_cell.length_b   1.000
_cell.length_c   1.000
_cell.angle_alpha   90.00
_cell.angle_beta   90.00
_cell.angle_gamma   90.00
#
_symmetry.space_group_name_H-M   'P 1'
#
loop_
_entity.id
_entity.type
_entity.pdbx_description
1 polymer ?
#
loop_
_entity_poly.entity_id
_entity_poly.type
_entity_poly.pdbx_seq_one_letter_code
_entity_poly.pdbx_strand_id
1 'polypeptide(L)'
;ESGEDFYDPYFFISVDCYCTGAIPPSHTRRDLFPGAVAFESLHASRKDRFLMRDIPFRIEYKDQSYFDSLLHTGEAPEGAFRDTGTYMLYRLRHGTVAFKRSDWIDEARKDLDALNQDFWNMLRTAFQARMEHFLGDLHAAIAREDELFYLVSSSGFIRTACSVLFVINH
;
A
#
# COMPACT_ATOMS: atom_id res chain seq x y z
N GLU A 1 4.00 28.16 3.02
CA GLU A 1 4.46 26.82 2.65
C GLU A 1 5.85 26.96 2.08
N SER A 2 6.86 26.51 2.84
CA SER A 2 8.25 26.66 2.44
C SER A 2 8.56 25.74 1.26
N GLY A 3 9.20 26.25 0.23
CA GLY A 3 9.63 25.48 -0.93
C GLY A 3 10.72 24.43 -0.63
N GLU A 4 11.02 24.19 0.63
CA GLU A 4 11.99 23.21 1.10
C GLU A 4 11.48 21.76 0.98
N ASP A 5 10.16 21.56 1.04
CA ASP A 5 9.55 20.22 0.94
C ASP A 5 9.67 19.57 -0.44
N PHE A 6 9.94 20.35 -1.49
CA PHE A 6 10.13 19.83 -2.85
C PHE A 6 11.47 19.11 -3.08
N TYR A 7 12.44 19.29 -2.21
CA TYR A 7 13.77 18.70 -2.31
C TYR A 7 14.01 17.55 -1.34
N ASP A 8 12.97 17.12 -0.61
CA ASP A 8 13.06 15.91 0.21
C ASP A 8 13.31 14.70 -0.70
N PRO A 9 14.43 13.97 -0.58
CA PRO A 9 14.73 12.80 -1.40
C PRO A 9 13.71 11.66 -1.20
N TYR A 10 12.92 11.71 -0.17
CA TYR A 10 11.82 10.77 0.10
C TYR A 10 10.47 11.24 -0.44
N PHE A 11 10.37 12.51 -0.87
CA PHE A 11 9.13 13.03 -1.45
C PHE A 11 8.89 12.40 -2.81
N PHE A 12 7.70 11.88 -3.01
CA PHE A 12 7.20 11.45 -4.32
C PHE A 12 5.68 11.53 -4.35
N ILE A 13 5.15 11.81 -5.53
CA ILE A 13 3.72 11.74 -5.76
C ILE A 13 3.33 10.27 -6.01
N SER A 14 2.55 9.70 -5.10
CA SER A 14 2.07 8.33 -5.21
C SER A 14 0.61 8.31 -5.63
N VAL A 15 0.35 7.69 -6.77
CA VAL A 15 -0.99 7.57 -7.37
C VAL A 15 -1.40 6.11 -7.41
N ASP A 16 -2.60 5.80 -6.91
CA ASP A 16 -3.25 4.53 -7.15
C ASP A 16 -4.23 4.69 -8.31
N CYS A 17 -4.08 3.86 -9.32
CA CYS A 17 -4.97 3.81 -10.47
C CYS A 17 -5.79 2.51 -10.38
N TYR A 18 -7.03 2.63 -9.94
CA TYR A 18 -7.96 1.50 -9.87
C TYR A 18 -8.55 1.26 -11.25
N CYS A 19 -8.29 0.08 -11.82
CA CYS A 19 -8.62 -0.25 -13.20
C CYS A 19 -9.57 -1.43 -13.30
N THR A 20 -10.42 -1.41 -14.32
CA THR A 20 -11.14 -2.58 -14.83
C THR A 20 -10.44 -3.10 -16.08
N GLY A 21 -10.22 -4.42 -16.17
CA GLY A 21 -9.61 -5.03 -17.35
C GLY A 21 -8.09 -4.95 -17.42
N ALA A 22 -7.54 -5.23 -18.60
CA ALA A 22 -6.10 -5.35 -18.79
C ALA A 22 -5.38 -4.00 -18.71
N ILE A 23 -4.27 -3.97 -17.97
CA ILE A 23 -3.37 -2.81 -17.92
C ILE A 23 -2.63 -2.72 -19.27
N PRO A 24 -2.63 -1.56 -19.95
CA PRO A 24 -1.90 -1.38 -21.20
C PRO A 24 -0.40 -1.70 -21.04
N PRO A 25 0.28 -2.15 -22.10
CA PRO A 25 1.72 -2.37 -22.07
C PRO A 25 2.51 -1.14 -21.62
N SER A 26 3.68 -1.34 -21.00
CA SER A 26 4.48 -0.25 -20.42
C SER A 26 4.88 0.83 -21.41
N HIS A 27 5.18 0.46 -22.68
CA HIS A 27 5.49 1.42 -23.72
C HIS A 27 4.32 2.35 -24.02
N THR A 28 3.08 1.81 -24.13
CA THR A 28 1.87 2.61 -24.32
C THR A 28 1.62 3.56 -23.15
N ARG A 29 1.88 3.09 -21.93
CA ARG A 29 1.72 3.94 -20.73
C ARG A 29 2.76 5.05 -20.66
N ARG A 30 4.01 4.76 -21.07
CA ARG A 30 5.07 5.76 -21.17
C ARG A 30 4.69 6.91 -22.10
N ASP A 31 4.05 6.59 -23.24
CA ASP A 31 3.63 7.58 -24.23
C ASP A 31 2.55 8.55 -23.70
N LEU A 32 1.84 8.18 -22.61
CA LEU A 32 0.87 9.04 -21.93
C LEU A 32 1.53 10.17 -21.12
N PHE A 33 2.84 10.08 -20.86
CA PHE A 33 3.57 11.03 -20.02
C PHE A 33 4.68 11.72 -20.85
N PRO A 34 4.35 12.59 -21.81
CA PRO A 34 5.34 13.31 -22.60
C PRO A 34 6.19 14.20 -21.68
N GLY A 35 7.50 14.04 -21.75
CA GLY A 35 8.45 14.73 -20.88
C GLY A 35 8.81 13.98 -19.58
N ALA A 36 8.26 12.78 -19.35
CA ALA A 36 8.75 11.91 -18.29
C ALA A 36 10.15 11.39 -18.63
N VAL A 37 11.05 11.48 -17.68
CA VAL A 37 12.41 10.90 -17.75
C VAL A 37 12.56 9.76 -16.76
N ALA A 38 13.54 8.88 -16.98
CA ALA A 38 13.81 7.71 -16.14
C ALA A 38 12.55 6.83 -15.91
N PHE A 39 11.77 6.61 -16.97
CA PHE A 39 10.56 5.81 -16.89
C PHE A 39 10.90 4.32 -16.73
N GLU A 40 10.43 3.73 -15.63
CA GLU A 40 10.62 2.32 -15.29
C GLU A 40 9.27 1.66 -14.99
N SER A 41 9.07 0.44 -15.49
CA SER A 41 7.94 -0.41 -15.13
C SER A 41 8.41 -1.59 -14.27
N LEU A 42 7.82 -1.75 -13.11
CA LEU A 42 8.17 -2.75 -12.10
C LEU A 42 6.96 -3.65 -11.76
N HIS A 43 7.23 -4.75 -11.03
CA HIS A 43 6.21 -5.67 -10.52
C HIS A 43 5.25 -6.16 -11.61
N ALA A 44 5.78 -6.88 -12.59
CA ALA A 44 5.00 -7.40 -13.71
C ALA A 44 4.16 -6.31 -14.41
N SER A 45 4.76 -5.11 -14.56
CA SER A 45 4.12 -3.94 -15.19
C SER A 45 2.91 -3.36 -14.45
N ARG A 46 2.76 -3.66 -13.16
CA ARG A 46 1.72 -3.06 -12.31
C ARG A 46 2.16 -1.80 -11.57
N LYS A 47 3.38 -1.35 -11.79
CA LYS A 47 3.93 -0.17 -11.13
C LYS A 47 4.84 0.59 -12.09
N ASP A 48 4.58 1.86 -12.27
CA ASP A 48 5.45 2.76 -13.03
C ASP A 48 6.10 3.78 -12.10
N ARG A 49 7.36 4.12 -12.38
CA ARG A 49 8.11 5.19 -11.75
C ARG A 49 8.73 6.06 -12.82
N PHE A 50 8.73 7.36 -12.61
CA PHE A 50 9.35 8.32 -13.51
C PHE A 50 9.55 9.66 -12.82
N LEU A 51 10.38 10.51 -13.41
CA LEU A 51 10.50 11.92 -13.03
C LEU A 51 9.75 12.78 -14.04
N MET A 52 8.99 13.74 -13.56
CA MET A 52 8.37 14.78 -14.37
C MET A 52 8.67 16.14 -13.74
N ARG A 53 9.43 16.99 -14.49
CA ARG A 53 9.93 18.26 -13.96
C ARG A 53 10.61 18.11 -12.61
N ASP A 54 11.50 17.12 -12.50
CA ASP A 54 12.27 16.75 -11.30
C ASP A 54 11.45 16.22 -10.10
N ILE A 55 10.14 16.11 -10.24
CA ILE A 55 9.28 15.52 -9.22
C ILE A 55 9.16 14.01 -9.49
N PRO A 56 9.47 13.15 -8.50
CA PRO A 56 9.31 11.71 -8.66
C PRO A 56 7.83 11.30 -8.53
N PHE A 57 7.39 10.53 -9.50
CA PHE A 57 6.06 9.92 -9.54
C PHE A 57 6.15 8.41 -9.38
N ARG A 58 5.16 7.86 -8.70
CA ARG A 58 4.91 6.42 -8.61
C ARG A 58 3.43 6.17 -8.86
N ILE A 59 3.13 5.38 -9.89
CA ILE A 59 1.77 4.94 -10.20
C ILE A 59 1.67 3.45 -9.92
N GLU A 60 0.69 3.04 -9.14
CA GLU A 60 0.34 1.64 -8.91
C GLU A 60 -1.01 1.34 -9.53
N TYR A 61 -1.04 0.35 -10.44
CA TYR A 61 -2.26 -0.11 -11.10
C TYR A 61 -2.87 -1.24 -10.28
N LYS A 62 -4.08 -1.02 -9.82
CA LYS A 62 -4.82 -1.92 -8.94
C LYS A 62 -6.09 -2.39 -9.63
N ASP A 63 -6.37 -3.68 -9.52
CA ASP A 63 -7.56 -4.28 -10.07
C ASP A 63 -8.77 -3.98 -9.16
N GLN A 64 -9.82 -3.36 -9.71
CA GLN A 64 -11.06 -3.10 -8.98
C GLN A 64 -11.68 -4.40 -8.49
N SER A 65 -11.70 -5.46 -9.30
CA SER A 65 -12.32 -6.72 -8.94
C SER A 65 -11.71 -7.37 -7.69
N TYR A 66 -10.41 -7.14 -7.45
CA TYR A 66 -9.76 -7.58 -6.23
C TYR A 66 -10.33 -6.89 -4.98
N PHE A 67 -10.55 -5.57 -5.06
CA PHE A 67 -11.14 -4.82 -3.97
C PHE A 67 -12.62 -5.15 -3.79
N ASP A 68 -13.36 -5.29 -4.90
CA ASP A 68 -14.77 -5.69 -4.85
C ASP A 68 -14.92 -7.05 -4.14
N SER A 69 -14.10 -8.03 -4.49
CA SER A 69 -14.10 -9.32 -3.82
C SER A 69 -13.80 -9.18 -2.32
N LEU A 70 -12.74 -8.47 -1.95
CA LEU A 70 -12.35 -8.25 -0.56
C LEU A 70 -13.44 -7.56 0.26
N LEU A 71 -14.03 -6.49 -0.28
CA LEU A 71 -14.99 -5.67 0.43
C LEU A 71 -16.37 -6.32 0.55
N HIS A 72 -16.82 -7.06 -0.47
CA HIS A 72 -18.13 -7.71 -0.45
C HIS A 72 -18.14 -9.03 0.32
N THR A 73 -17.07 -9.82 0.27
CA THR A 73 -17.02 -11.08 0.99
C THR A 73 -16.58 -10.92 2.44
N GLY A 74 -15.84 -9.85 2.74
CA GLY A 74 -15.17 -9.69 4.03
C GLY A 74 -14.08 -10.75 4.26
N GLU A 75 -13.71 -11.48 3.20
CA GLU A 75 -12.67 -12.50 3.24
C GLU A 75 -11.42 -11.99 2.51
N ALA A 76 -10.32 -11.91 3.22
CA ALA A 76 -9.05 -11.54 2.60
C ALA A 76 -8.45 -12.75 1.90
N PRO A 77 -8.09 -12.65 0.60
CA PRO A 77 -7.32 -13.70 -0.05
C PRO A 77 -6.05 -14.02 0.76
N GLU A 78 -5.64 -15.30 0.76
CA GLU A 78 -4.43 -15.72 1.45
C GLU A 78 -3.23 -14.85 1.02
N GLY A 79 -2.55 -14.28 1.99
CA GLY A 79 -1.42 -13.39 1.74
C GLY A 79 -1.74 -11.95 1.35
N ALA A 80 -3.02 -11.56 1.23
CA ALA A 80 -3.45 -10.21 0.82
C ALA A 80 -2.76 -9.07 1.60
N PHE A 81 -2.52 -9.30 2.89
CA PHE A 81 -1.93 -8.30 3.79
C PHE A 81 -0.48 -8.64 4.21
N ARG A 82 0.13 -9.67 3.58
CA ARG A 82 1.45 -10.15 3.99
C ARG A 82 2.54 -9.09 3.82
N ASP A 83 2.58 -8.44 2.67
CA ASP A 83 3.69 -7.57 2.29
C ASP A 83 3.44 -6.10 2.59
N THR A 84 2.22 -5.64 2.41
CA THR A 84 1.84 -4.23 2.54
C THR A 84 1.05 -3.91 3.81
N GLY A 85 0.68 -4.92 4.60
CA GLY A 85 -0.22 -4.73 5.75
C GLY A 85 -1.51 -4.08 5.31
N THR A 86 -2.08 -3.23 6.16
CA THR A 86 -3.33 -2.51 5.87
C THR A 86 -3.17 -1.26 5.00
N TYR A 87 -1.95 -1.00 4.47
CA TYR A 87 -1.66 0.23 3.74
C TYR A 87 -2.56 0.44 2.52
N MET A 88 -2.96 -0.65 1.84
CA MET A 88 -3.88 -0.55 0.70
C MET A 88 -5.28 -0.06 1.12
N LEU A 89 -5.79 -0.47 2.30
CA LEU A 89 -7.07 -0.01 2.83
C LEU A 89 -6.97 1.45 3.30
N TYR A 90 -5.86 1.80 3.96
CA TYR A 90 -5.58 3.17 4.34
C TYR A 90 -5.58 4.11 3.12
N ARG A 91 -4.92 3.73 2.04
CA ARG A 91 -4.89 4.53 0.81
C ARG A 91 -6.26 4.64 0.14
N LEU A 92 -7.04 3.56 0.12
CA LEU A 92 -8.41 3.60 -0.39
C LEU A 92 -9.26 4.58 0.42
N ARG A 93 -9.19 4.54 1.74
CA ARG A 93 -9.98 5.39 2.63
C ARG A 93 -9.58 6.87 2.56
N HIS A 94 -8.28 7.17 2.63
CA HIS A 94 -7.76 8.52 2.87
C HIS A 94 -7.15 9.19 1.63
N GLY A 95 -6.95 8.46 0.53
CA GLY A 95 -6.38 9.01 -0.70
C GLY A 95 -7.25 10.12 -1.29
N THR A 96 -6.64 11.21 -1.75
CA THR A 96 -7.35 12.26 -2.48
C THR A 96 -7.75 11.76 -3.87
N VAL A 97 -9.03 11.88 -4.23
CA VAL A 97 -9.53 11.52 -5.55
C VAL A 97 -9.18 12.61 -6.54
N ALA A 98 -8.17 12.37 -7.39
CA ALA A 98 -7.78 13.32 -8.43
C ALA A 98 -8.65 13.23 -9.68
N PHE A 99 -9.14 12.03 -10.01
CA PHE A 99 -9.99 11.79 -11.18
C PHE A 99 -10.82 10.52 -10.97
N LYS A 100 -12.08 10.52 -11.41
CA LYS A 100 -12.95 9.34 -11.44
C LYS A 100 -13.82 9.31 -12.70
N ARG A 101 -14.04 8.09 -13.24
CA ARG A 101 -14.98 7.83 -14.35
C ARG A 101 -16.31 7.27 -13.89
N SER A 102 -16.38 6.77 -12.67
CA SER A 102 -17.59 6.21 -12.05
C SER A 102 -17.57 6.53 -10.57
N ASP A 103 -18.63 6.18 -9.86
CA ASP A 103 -18.71 6.37 -8.40
C ASP A 103 -18.08 5.21 -7.62
N TRP A 104 -17.37 4.29 -8.30
CA TRP A 104 -16.77 3.10 -7.69
C TRP A 104 -15.94 3.41 -6.44
N ILE A 105 -15.10 4.45 -6.47
CA ILE A 105 -14.26 4.81 -5.31
C ILE A 105 -15.08 5.22 -4.09
N ASP A 106 -16.21 5.89 -4.32
CA ASP A 106 -17.10 6.33 -3.24
C ASP A 106 -17.90 5.15 -2.70
N GLU A 107 -18.30 4.20 -3.56
CA GLU A 107 -18.95 2.94 -3.18
C GLU A 107 -17.97 2.05 -2.41
N ALA A 108 -16.76 1.82 -2.92
CA ALA A 108 -15.74 1.02 -2.26
C ALA A 108 -15.36 1.58 -0.87
N ARG A 109 -15.39 2.89 -0.67
CA ARG A 109 -15.19 3.52 0.64
C ARG A 109 -16.34 3.22 1.60
N LYS A 110 -17.58 3.29 1.12
CA LYS A 110 -18.77 2.92 1.92
C LYS A 110 -18.71 1.45 2.32
N ASP A 111 -18.34 0.57 1.38
CA ASP A 111 -18.22 -0.86 1.64
C ASP A 111 -17.10 -1.15 2.65
N LEU A 112 -15.97 -0.44 2.56
CA LEU A 112 -14.90 -0.51 3.54
C LEU A 112 -15.37 -0.10 4.95
N ASP A 113 -16.16 0.97 5.04
CA ASP A 113 -16.72 1.45 6.31
C ASP A 113 -17.83 0.53 6.86
N ALA A 114 -18.46 -0.25 5.97
CA ALA A 114 -19.51 -1.21 6.31
C ALA A 114 -18.98 -2.61 6.67
N LEU A 115 -17.67 -2.86 6.54
CA LEU A 115 -17.08 -4.16 6.89
C LEU A 115 -17.40 -4.52 8.35
N ASN A 116 -17.78 -5.77 8.55
CA ASN A 116 -18.20 -6.25 9.86
C ASN A 116 -17.02 -6.35 10.86
N GLN A 117 -17.37 -6.41 12.14
CA GLN A 117 -16.38 -6.50 13.21
C GLN A 117 -15.54 -7.79 13.15
N ASP A 118 -16.06 -8.86 12.59
CA ASP A 118 -15.33 -10.13 12.47
C ASP A 118 -14.16 -10.02 11.51
N PHE A 119 -14.31 -9.29 10.39
CA PHE A 119 -13.21 -8.98 9.49
C PHE A 119 -12.08 -8.24 10.22
N TRP A 120 -12.41 -7.20 10.98
CA TRP A 120 -11.42 -6.41 11.72
C TRP A 120 -10.77 -7.22 12.84
N ASN A 121 -11.53 -8.07 13.54
CA ASN A 121 -11.01 -8.97 14.56
C ASN A 121 -10.05 -10.01 13.98
N MET A 122 -10.36 -10.57 12.81
CA MET A 122 -9.49 -11.49 12.08
C MET A 122 -8.15 -10.82 11.74
N LEU A 123 -8.19 -9.62 11.15
CA LEU A 123 -6.99 -8.87 10.82
C LEU A 123 -6.18 -8.50 12.06
N ARG A 124 -6.83 -8.05 13.13
CA ARG A 124 -6.18 -7.73 14.40
C ARG A 124 -5.41 -8.95 14.92
N THR A 125 -6.07 -10.10 15.00
CA THR A 125 -5.45 -11.34 15.48
C THR A 125 -4.21 -11.71 14.64
N ALA A 126 -4.34 -11.66 13.31
CA ALA A 126 -3.24 -12.00 12.41
C ALA A 126 -2.05 -11.03 12.55
N PHE A 127 -2.30 -9.72 12.66
CA PHE A 127 -1.22 -8.74 12.85
C PHE A 127 -0.62 -8.78 14.25
N GLN A 128 -1.40 -9.04 15.29
CA GLN A 128 -0.87 -9.20 16.65
C GLN A 128 0.07 -10.40 16.73
N ALA A 129 -0.33 -11.56 16.21
CA ALA A 129 0.53 -12.75 16.16
C ALA A 129 1.84 -12.47 15.40
N ARG A 130 1.77 -11.74 14.28
CA ARG A 130 2.97 -11.36 13.51
C ARG A 130 3.85 -10.36 14.27
N MET A 131 3.24 -9.42 14.99
CA MET A 131 3.97 -8.45 15.82
C MET A 131 4.72 -9.15 16.97
N GLU A 132 4.08 -10.13 17.63
CA GLU A 132 4.69 -10.96 18.65
C GLU A 132 5.86 -11.77 18.10
N HIS A 133 5.73 -12.32 16.89
CA HIS A 133 6.84 -13.01 16.22
C HIS A 133 8.05 -12.07 16.03
N PHE A 134 7.86 -10.87 15.47
CA PHE A 134 8.95 -9.91 15.33
C PHE A 134 9.53 -9.44 16.67
N LEU A 135 8.74 -9.38 17.73
CA LEU A 135 9.24 -9.10 19.07
C LEU A 135 10.17 -10.21 19.57
N GLY A 136 9.80 -11.47 19.31
CA GLY A 136 10.67 -12.62 19.59
C GLY A 136 11.99 -12.57 18.82
N ASP A 137 11.91 -12.20 17.52
CA ASP A 137 13.08 -12.03 16.67
C ASP A 137 14.01 -10.90 17.17
N LEU A 138 13.43 -9.78 17.64
CA LEU A 138 14.18 -8.68 18.25
C LEU A 138 14.97 -9.15 19.49
N HIS A 139 14.33 -9.90 20.39
CA HIS A 139 14.98 -10.45 21.56
C HIS A 139 16.13 -11.41 21.17
N ALA A 140 15.91 -12.25 20.14
CA ALA A 140 16.93 -13.16 19.65
C ALA A 140 18.11 -12.42 19.01
N ALA A 141 17.85 -11.34 18.27
CA ALA A 141 18.86 -10.51 17.64
C ALA A 141 19.74 -9.82 18.70
N ILE A 142 19.12 -9.25 19.75
CA ILE A 142 19.84 -8.63 20.88
C ILE A 142 20.73 -9.68 21.59
N ALA A 143 20.18 -10.87 21.87
CA ALA A 143 20.92 -11.91 22.59
C ALA A 143 22.11 -12.46 21.78
N ARG A 144 22.10 -12.33 20.46
CA ARG A 144 23.16 -12.78 19.54
C ARG A 144 24.08 -11.66 19.05
N GLU A 145 23.81 -10.43 19.45
CA GLU A 145 24.51 -9.23 18.97
C GLU A 145 24.45 -9.12 17.43
N ASP A 146 23.34 -9.57 16.81
CA ASP A 146 23.12 -9.54 15.35
C ASP A 146 22.43 -8.23 14.94
N GLU A 147 23.25 -7.25 14.54
CA GLU A 147 22.78 -5.91 14.16
C GLU A 147 21.87 -5.94 12.92
N LEU A 148 22.20 -6.78 11.93
CA LEU A 148 21.38 -6.87 10.70
C LEU A 148 20.02 -7.46 11.01
N PHE A 149 19.97 -8.54 11.76
CA PHE A 149 18.71 -9.17 12.16
C PHE A 149 17.88 -8.25 13.06
N TYR A 150 18.54 -7.47 13.93
CA TYR A 150 17.86 -6.43 14.73
C TYR A 150 17.18 -5.38 13.85
N LEU A 151 17.84 -4.82 12.83
CA LEU A 151 17.28 -3.83 11.93
C LEU A 151 16.08 -4.37 11.14
N VAL A 152 16.20 -5.59 10.61
CA VAL A 152 15.12 -6.26 9.85
C VAL A 152 13.91 -6.49 10.75
N SER A 153 14.13 -7.05 11.95
CA SER A 153 13.06 -7.35 12.91
C SER A 153 12.41 -6.10 13.45
N SER A 154 13.18 -5.03 13.72
CA SER A 154 12.64 -3.71 14.13
C SER A 154 11.71 -3.13 13.05
N SER A 155 12.14 -3.15 11.79
CA SER A 155 11.33 -2.68 10.67
C SER A 155 10.04 -3.48 10.53
N GLY A 156 10.13 -4.82 10.66
CA GLY A 156 8.98 -5.72 10.65
C GLY A 156 7.99 -5.44 11.79
N PHE A 157 8.53 -5.26 13.01
CA PHE A 157 7.74 -4.93 14.19
C PHE A 157 6.99 -3.61 14.03
N ILE A 158 7.68 -2.53 13.66
CA ILE A 158 7.08 -1.19 13.49
C ILE A 158 5.98 -1.23 12.43
N ARG A 159 6.27 -1.82 11.26
CA ARG A 159 5.28 -1.94 10.18
C ARG A 159 4.03 -2.70 10.63
N THR A 160 4.20 -3.78 11.38
CA THR A 160 3.08 -4.60 11.86
C THR A 160 2.32 -3.86 12.96
N ALA A 161 3.00 -3.15 13.86
CA ALA A 161 2.36 -2.32 14.87
C ALA A 161 1.49 -1.21 14.25
N CYS A 162 1.97 -0.54 13.19
CA CYS A 162 1.15 0.42 12.43
C CYS A 162 -0.11 -0.24 11.85
N SER A 163 -0.01 -1.50 11.35
CA SER A 163 -1.18 -2.23 10.85
C SER A 163 -2.18 -2.57 11.96
N VAL A 164 -1.70 -2.95 13.15
CA VAL A 164 -2.55 -3.18 14.33
C VAL A 164 -3.27 -1.90 14.75
N LEU A 165 -2.54 -0.77 14.81
CA LEU A 165 -3.11 0.53 15.16
C LEU A 165 -4.19 0.96 14.16
N PHE A 166 -3.96 0.74 12.86
CA PHE A 166 -4.98 1.01 11.84
C PHE A 166 -6.24 0.17 12.07
N VAL A 167 -6.07 -1.14 12.30
CA VAL A 167 -7.20 -2.07 12.50
C VAL A 167 -7.99 -1.76 13.77
N ILE A 168 -7.39 -1.20 14.79
CA ILE A 168 -8.08 -0.82 16.04
C ILE A 168 -8.88 0.48 15.87
N ASN A 169 -8.44 1.37 14.96
CA ASN A 169 -9.02 2.70 14.77
C ASN A 169 -9.77 2.85 13.43
N HIS A 170 -10.23 1.75 12.88
CA HIS A 170 -10.98 1.74 11.60
C HIS A 170 -12.33 2.45 11.67
#